data_23e2a046c886a43baf9a1dd5a20548ea
#
_entry.id   23e2a046c886a43baf9a1dd5a20548ea
#
_cell.length_a   1.000
_cell.length_b   1.000
_cell.length_c   1.000
_cell.angle_alpha   90.00
_cell.angle_beta   90.00
_cell.angle_gamma   90.00
#
_symmetry.space_group_name_H-M   'P 1'
#
loop_
_entity.id
_entity.type
_entity.pdbx_description
1 polymer ?
#
loop_
_entity_poly.entity_id
_entity_poly.type
_entity_poly.pdbx_seq_one_letter_code
_entity_poly.pdbx_strand_id
1 'polypeptide(L)'
;MLDIKFVRENPEAVKENIRKKFQNAKLPLVDEAIALDTERRQAIADGEALKAERNKLSKANGPLFGKLKKCTDEAEKAAIQAEIDANNAAVKADAERMAQLETKKEQAEAALNKIMLVIPQMIDSSVPIGPDDSCNVEVQRFGEPKTPDFEVPYHTDIMERFDGIDMDAAGRVSGSGFYYLLGDIARLHEAVLAYARDFMIGKGFTYCIPPFMIHGNVVEGVMSQTDMDAMMYKIEGEDLYLIGTSEHSMIGKFIDQIIPEDKLPQTLTSYSPCFRKEKGAHGIEERGVYRIHQFEKQEMIVVCKPEDSKKWYEQMWQYSVELFRSLDIPVRQLECCSGDLADLKCKSCDIEAWSPRQQKYFEVCSCSNLGDAQARRLKIRYKDADGKMQLCHTLNNTVVAPPRMLIAFLENNLQADGSVLVPEVLRPYMGGKERLVPLH
;
A
#
# COMPACT_ATOMS: atom_id res chain seq x y z
N MET A 1 0.88 1.46 9.64
CA MET A 1 1.53 1.25 10.99
C MET A 1 0.81 2.09 12.00
N LEU A 2 0.46 1.53 13.15
CA LEU A 2 -0.17 2.29 14.25
C LEU A 2 0.81 3.25 14.93
N ASP A 3 0.28 4.21 15.69
CA ASP A 3 1.07 5.03 16.60
C ASP A 3 1.40 4.24 17.86
N ILE A 4 2.68 4.15 18.25
CA ILE A 4 3.08 3.45 19.47
C ILE A 4 2.46 4.06 20.74
N LYS A 5 2.21 5.38 20.74
CA LYS A 5 1.49 6.03 21.82
C LYS A 5 0.07 5.50 21.91
N PHE A 6 -0.63 5.37 20.76
CA PHE A 6 -1.98 4.78 20.72
C PHE A 6 -1.98 3.33 21.22
N VAL A 7 -1.02 2.51 20.78
CA VAL A 7 -0.89 1.11 21.23
C VAL A 7 -0.70 1.01 22.71
N ARG A 8 0.16 1.86 23.30
CA ARG A 8 0.42 1.90 24.75
C ARG A 8 -0.79 2.37 25.57
N GLU A 9 -1.52 3.36 25.08
CA GLU A 9 -2.68 3.94 25.78
C GLU A 9 -3.94 3.09 25.60
N ASN A 10 -4.03 2.27 24.54
CA ASN A 10 -5.21 1.49 24.20
C ASN A 10 -4.87 0.02 23.82
N PRO A 11 -4.11 -0.72 24.65
CA PRO A 11 -3.63 -2.06 24.28
C PRO A 11 -4.77 -3.05 24.00
N GLU A 12 -5.85 -3.00 24.80
CA GLU A 12 -6.98 -3.91 24.61
C GLU A 12 -7.78 -3.61 23.33
N ALA A 13 -7.89 -2.35 22.94
CA ALA A 13 -8.51 -2.00 21.66
C ALA A 13 -7.72 -2.55 20.47
N VAL A 14 -6.37 -2.50 20.53
CA VAL A 14 -5.50 -3.06 19.51
C VAL A 14 -5.59 -4.59 19.50
N LYS A 15 -5.59 -5.24 20.66
CA LYS A 15 -5.78 -6.71 20.75
C LYS A 15 -7.14 -7.15 20.23
N GLU A 16 -8.20 -6.39 20.53
CA GLU A 16 -9.54 -6.66 20.02
C GLU A 16 -9.60 -6.52 18.49
N ASN A 17 -8.94 -5.51 17.93
CA ASN A 17 -8.80 -5.37 16.47
C ASN A 17 -8.07 -6.57 15.83
N ILE A 18 -7.00 -7.06 16.46
CA ILE A 18 -6.27 -8.26 16.02
C ILE A 18 -7.20 -9.49 16.04
N ARG A 19 -8.03 -9.66 17.09
CA ARG A 19 -9.02 -10.75 17.18
C ARG A 19 -10.06 -10.64 16.05
N LYS A 20 -10.59 -9.44 15.82
CA LYS A 20 -11.54 -9.17 14.73
C LYS A 20 -10.97 -9.49 13.36
N LYS A 21 -9.66 -9.32 13.15
CA LYS A 21 -8.94 -9.71 11.94
C LYS A 21 -8.51 -11.19 11.92
N PHE A 22 -8.91 -11.98 12.90
CA PHE A 22 -8.56 -13.41 13.03
C PHE A 22 -7.05 -13.69 13.04
N GLN A 23 -6.25 -12.73 13.49
CA GLN A 23 -4.78 -12.81 13.52
C GLN A 23 -4.24 -13.06 14.94
N ASN A 24 -4.85 -13.95 15.71
CA ASN A 24 -4.58 -14.16 17.13
C ASN A 24 -3.09 -14.43 17.47
N ALA A 25 -2.32 -14.99 16.54
CA ALA A 25 -0.89 -15.18 16.70
C ALA A 25 -0.11 -13.87 16.94
N LYS A 26 -0.68 -12.71 16.54
CA LYS A 26 -0.08 -11.39 16.73
C LYS A 26 -0.41 -10.75 18.09
N LEU A 27 -1.29 -11.35 18.91
CA LEU A 27 -1.67 -10.76 20.22
C LEU A 27 -0.49 -10.49 21.16
N PRO A 28 0.51 -11.39 21.30
CA PRO A 28 1.66 -11.14 22.17
C PRO A 28 2.52 -9.95 21.73
N LEU A 29 2.51 -9.62 20.42
CA LEU A 29 3.30 -8.53 19.86
C LEU A 29 2.89 -7.16 20.42
N VAL A 30 1.66 -7.00 20.88
CA VAL A 30 1.16 -5.75 21.49
C VAL A 30 1.89 -5.49 22.80
N ASP A 31 2.00 -6.49 23.67
CA ASP A 31 2.68 -6.37 24.96
C ASP A 31 4.20 -6.22 24.77
N GLU A 32 4.77 -6.94 23.81
CA GLU A 32 6.19 -6.82 23.45
C GLU A 32 6.52 -5.41 22.91
N ALA A 33 5.68 -4.84 22.06
CA ALA A 33 5.85 -3.46 21.57
C ALA A 33 5.83 -2.44 22.71
N ILE A 34 4.93 -2.61 23.70
CA ILE A 34 4.84 -1.73 24.86
C ILE A 34 6.08 -1.87 25.75
N ALA A 35 6.59 -3.09 25.95
CA ALA A 35 7.80 -3.34 26.71
C ALA A 35 9.02 -2.67 26.06
N LEU A 36 9.19 -2.84 24.74
CA LEU A 36 10.28 -2.23 23.98
C LEU A 36 10.18 -0.69 23.96
N ASP A 37 8.98 -0.11 23.83
CA ASP A 37 8.80 1.34 23.93
C ASP A 37 9.16 1.86 25.33
N THR A 38 8.83 1.11 26.37
CA THR A 38 9.20 1.44 27.74
C THR A 38 10.72 1.44 27.92
N GLU A 39 11.39 0.40 27.43
CA GLU A 39 12.84 0.29 27.48
C GLU A 39 13.52 1.42 26.69
N ARG A 40 13.06 1.71 25.48
CA ARG A 40 13.54 2.82 24.66
C ARG A 40 13.41 4.16 25.36
N ARG A 41 12.24 4.44 25.93
CA ARG A 41 11.97 5.69 26.67
C ARG A 41 12.81 5.82 27.92
N GLN A 42 13.03 4.72 28.64
CA GLN A 42 13.90 4.72 29.82
C GLN A 42 15.34 5.03 29.43
N ALA A 43 15.86 4.37 28.36
CA ALA A 43 17.20 4.64 27.87
C ALA A 43 17.41 6.10 27.43
N ILE A 44 16.40 6.72 26.83
CA ILE A 44 16.41 8.14 26.48
C ILE A 44 16.48 9.02 27.74
N ALA A 45 15.60 8.77 28.74
CA ALA A 45 15.54 9.55 29.98
C ALA A 45 16.86 9.45 30.78
N ASP A 46 17.41 8.24 30.91
CA ASP A 46 18.68 7.99 31.59
C ASP A 46 19.85 8.67 30.86
N GLY A 47 19.85 8.64 29.53
CA GLY A 47 20.84 9.31 28.70
C GLY A 47 20.80 10.85 28.85
N GLU A 48 19.61 11.43 28.90
CA GLU A 48 19.42 12.87 29.13
C GLU A 48 19.88 13.27 30.54
N ALA A 49 19.60 12.47 31.57
CA ALA A 49 20.04 12.68 32.93
C ALA A 49 21.57 12.66 33.02
N LEU A 50 22.24 11.65 32.47
CA LEU A 50 23.71 11.56 32.42
C LEU A 50 24.33 12.73 31.67
N LYS A 51 23.71 13.17 30.55
CA LYS A 51 24.17 14.32 29.79
C LYS A 51 24.11 15.61 30.63
N ALA A 52 23.07 15.79 31.41
CA ALA A 52 22.92 16.91 32.32
C ALA A 52 23.99 16.88 33.43
N GLU A 53 24.24 15.70 34.04
CA GLU A 53 25.26 15.49 35.07
C GLU A 53 26.67 15.76 34.52
N ARG A 54 27.02 15.19 33.38
CA ARG A 54 28.30 15.45 32.69
C ARG A 54 28.53 16.92 32.43
N ASN A 55 27.51 17.65 31.99
CA ASN A 55 27.60 19.09 31.74
C ASN A 55 27.83 19.87 33.05
N LYS A 56 27.21 19.45 34.16
CA LYS A 56 27.40 20.04 35.49
C LYS A 56 28.83 19.84 35.99
N LEU A 57 29.37 18.60 35.90
CA LEU A 57 30.72 18.27 36.31
C LEU A 57 31.76 19.03 35.46
N SER A 58 31.59 19.09 34.14
CA SER A 58 32.46 19.84 33.24
C SER A 58 32.49 21.32 33.56
N LYS A 59 31.34 21.93 33.89
CA LYS A 59 31.25 23.34 34.33
C LYS A 59 31.91 23.57 35.69
N ALA A 60 31.85 22.62 36.62
CA ALA A 60 32.45 22.70 37.94
C ALA A 60 34.00 22.81 37.87
N ASN A 61 34.61 22.18 36.85
CA ASN A 61 36.06 22.19 36.67
C ASN A 61 36.60 23.59 36.31
N GLY A 62 35.81 24.48 35.65
CA GLY A 62 36.24 25.81 35.27
C GLY A 62 36.74 26.66 36.45
N PRO A 63 35.92 26.87 37.53
CA PRO A 63 36.35 27.53 38.75
C PRO A 63 37.53 26.84 39.45
N LEU A 64 37.60 25.50 39.44
CA LEU A 64 38.69 24.74 40.05
C LEU A 64 40.02 25.01 39.33
N PHE A 65 40.03 25.01 38.00
CA PHE A 65 41.23 25.39 37.22
C PHE A 65 41.65 26.84 37.52
N GLY A 66 40.69 27.75 37.73
CA GLY A 66 40.98 29.14 38.11
C GLY A 66 41.59 29.24 39.51
N LYS A 67 41.15 28.45 40.46
CA LYS A 67 41.72 28.35 41.81
C LYS A 67 43.11 27.72 41.79
N LEU A 68 43.28 26.61 41.08
CA LEU A 68 44.52 25.89 40.94
C LEU A 68 45.67 26.81 40.44
N LYS A 69 45.39 27.64 39.46
CA LYS A 69 46.37 28.63 38.92
C LYS A 69 46.79 29.74 39.89
N LYS A 70 45.97 30.04 40.89
CA LYS A 70 46.18 31.12 41.87
C LYS A 70 46.70 30.60 43.22
N CYS A 71 46.57 29.32 43.48
CA CYS A 71 46.95 28.70 44.74
C CYS A 71 48.49 28.62 44.84
N THR A 72 49.05 28.93 45.99
CA THR A 72 50.47 28.83 46.28
C THR A 72 50.81 27.74 47.30
N ASP A 73 49.81 27.20 48.01
CA ASP A 73 49.94 26.09 48.96
C ASP A 73 49.91 24.74 48.23
N GLU A 74 50.94 23.93 48.41
CA GLU A 74 51.10 22.65 47.72
C GLU A 74 50.06 21.58 48.18
N ALA A 75 49.63 21.63 49.44
CA ALA A 75 48.60 20.71 49.93
C ALA A 75 47.21 21.05 49.37
N GLU A 76 46.91 22.36 49.28
CA GLU A 76 45.65 22.86 48.67
C GLU A 76 45.63 22.59 47.13
N LYS A 77 46.77 22.79 46.44
CA LYS A 77 46.87 22.42 45.01
C LYS A 77 46.57 20.94 44.77
N ALA A 78 47.18 20.07 45.59
CA ALA A 78 46.95 18.64 45.44
C ALA A 78 45.46 18.26 45.65
N ALA A 79 44.78 18.89 46.62
CA ALA A 79 43.36 18.66 46.85
C ALA A 79 42.51 19.14 45.67
N ILE A 80 42.75 20.34 45.12
CA ILE A 80 42.04 20.85 43.95
C ILE A 80 42.29 19.97 42.72
N GLN A 81 43.51 19.53 42.49
CA GLN A 81 43.85 18.63 41.40
C GLN A 81 43.13 17.28 41.54
N ALA A 82 43.06 16.72 42.73
CA ALA A 82 42.32 15.45 42.99
C ALA A 82 40.81 15.61 42.71
N GLU A 83 40.23 16.76 43.03
CA GLU A 83 38.81 17.02 42.69
C GLU A 83 38.60 17.16 41.18
N ILE A 84 39.49 17.83 40.46
CA ILE A 84 39.45 17.91 38.99
C ILE A 84 39.57 16.50 38.37
N ASP A 85 40.48 15.70 38.85
CA ASP A 85 40.72 14.33 38.33
C ASP A 85 39.52 13.42 38.62
N ALA A 86 38.88 13.54 39.79
CA ALA A 86 37.66 12.85 40.11
C ALA A 86 36.49 13.23 39.18
N ASN A 87 36.32 14.55 38.94
CA ASN A 87 35.32 15.05 37.99
C ASN A 87 35.56 14.55 36.56
N ASN A 88 36.82 14.53 36.13
CA ASN A 88 37.19 14.04 34.79
C ASN A 88 36.97 12.53 34.67
N ALA A 89 37.26 11.76 35.70
CA ALA A 89 36.99 10.34 35.75
C ALA A 89 35.48 10.06 35.66
N ALA A 90 34.65 10.81 36.41
CA ALA A 90 33.20 10.72 36.37
C ALA A 90 32.65 11.10 34.97
N VAL A 91 33.15 12.18 34.37
CA VAL A 91 32.75 12.57 32.99
C VAL A 91 33.10 11.50 31.97
N LYS A 92 34.20 10.78 32.11
CA LYS A 92 34.61 9.66 31.26
C LYS A 92 33.68 8.46 31.46
N ALA A 93 33.38 8.09 32.72
CA ALA A 93 32.48 7.00 33.04
C ALA A 93 31.04 7.28 32.52
N ASP A 94 30.56 8.51 32.65
CA ASP A 94 29.26 8.92 32.11
C ASP A 94 29.23 8.87 30.58
N ALA A 95 30.32 9.19 29.90
CA ALA A 95 30.41 9.06 28.44
C ALA A 95 30.30 7.60 27.99
N GLU A 96 30.95 6.67 28.69
CA GLU A 96 30.85 5.24 28.41
C GLU A 96 29.42 4.70 28.66
N ARG A 97 28.78 5.12 29.77
CA ARG A 97 27.38 4.79 30.08
C ARG A 97 26.41 5.34 29.02
N MET A 98 26.61 6.58 28.58
CA MET A 98 25.80 7.19 27.52
C MET A 98 25.90 6.40 26.21
N ALA A 99 27.09 5.92 25.82
CA ALA A 99 27.26 5.07 24.64
C ALA A 99 26.50 3.74 24.77
N GLN A 100 26.51 3.13 25.95
CA GLN A 100 25.74 1.90 26.21
C GLN A 100 24.23 2.15 26.13
N LEU A 101 23.73 3.27 26.67
CA LEU A 101 22.32 3.65 26.61
C LEU A 101 21.88 3.98 25.18
N GLU A 102 22.72 4.62 24.37
CA GLU A 102 22.44 4.86 22.96
C GLU A 102 22.30 3.54 22.18
N THR A 103 23.25 2.62 22.39
CA THR A 103 23.16 1.26 21.79
C THR A 103 21.87 0.54 22.20
N LYS A 104 21.51 0.60 23.49
CA LYS A 104 20.28 -0.01 24.00
C LYS A 104 19.03 0.62 23.38
N LYS A 105 19.01 1.93 23.28
CA LYS A 105 17.94 2.68 22.61
C LYS A 105 17.80 2.25 21.14
N GLU A 106 18.90 2.20 20.38
CA GLU A 106 18.90 1.79 18.97
C GLU A 106 18.40 0.36 18.78
N GLN A 107 18.82 -0.56 19.64
CA GLN A 107 18.36 -1.95 19.61
C GLN A 107 16.87 -2.07 19.90
N ALA A 108 16.39 -1.37 20.94
CA ALA A 108 14.97 -1.36 21.29
C ALA A 108 14.12 -0.71 20.17
N GLU A 109 14.60 0.37 19.56
CA GLU A 109 13.93 1.06 18.45
C GLU A 109 13.85 0.18 17.20
N ALA A 110 14.93 -0.51 16.84
CA ALA A 110 14.94 -1.45 15.71
C ALA A 110 13.99 -2.65 15.92
N ALA A 111 13.99 -3.23 17.13
CA ALA A 111 13.08 -4.32 17.49
C ALA A 111 11.61 -3.85 17.49
N LEU A 112 11.34 -2.71 18.11
CA LEU A 112 10.01 -2.09 18.15
C LEU A 112 9.48 -1.82 16.73
N ASN A 113 10.31 -1.26 15.85
CA ASN A 113 9.92 -0.96 14.49
C ASN A 113 9.49 -2.22 13.71
N LYS A 114 10.23 -3.33 13.86
CA LYS A 114 9.87 -4.62 13.24
C LYS A 114 8.49 -5.10 13.70
N ILE A 115 8.18 -5.02 14.99
CA ILE A 115 6.88 -5.41 15.54
C ILE A 115 5.78 -4.48 15.03
N MET A 116 6.01 -3.18 15.05
CA MET A 116 5.02 -2.19 14.61
C MET A 116 4.67 -2.31 13.12
N LEU A 117 5.59 -2.82 12.29
CA LEU A 117 5.30 -3.11 10.88
C LEU A 117 4.36 -4.31 10.69
N VAL A 118 4.26 -5.20 11.68
CA VAL A 118 3.43 -6.42 11.63
C VAL A 118 2.06 -6.24 12.30
N ILE A 119 1.94 -5.35 13.28
CA ILE A 119 0.66 -5.04 13.92
C ILE A 119 -0.26 -4.39 12.88
N PRO A 120 -1.48 -4.95 12.64
CA PRO A 120 -2.39 -4.45 11.61
C PRO A 120 -2.99 -3.09 11.97
N GLN A 121 -3.39 -2.34 10.93
CA GLN A 121 -4.16 -1.10 11.06
C GLN A 121 -5.51 -1.36 11.72
N MET A 122 -6.02 -0.38 12.46
CA MET A 122 -7.37 -0.43 13.03
C MET A 122 -8.41 -0.44 11.90
N ILE A 123 -9.33 -1.40 11.96
CA ILE A 123 -10.43 -1.46 10.99
C ILE A 123 -11.50 -0.42 11.31
N ASP A 124 -12.15 0.10 10.27
CA ASP A 124 -13.33 0.95 10.42
C ASP A 124 -14.48 0.18 11.07
N SER A 125 -15.28 0.88 11.88
CA SER A 125 -16.39 0.26 12.62
C SER A 125 -17.50 -0.33 11.73
N SER A 126 -17.55 0.07 10.45
CA SER A 126 -18.51 -0.42 9.47
C SER A 126 -18.06 -1.71 8.76
N VAL A 127 -16.83 -2.17 8.99
CA VAL A 127 -16.29 -3.39 8.35
C VAL A 127 -17.01 -4.62 8.88
N PRO A 128 -17.56 -5.49 8.01
CA PRO A 128 -18.15 -6.76 8.40
C PRO A 128 -17.13 -7.65 9.11
N ILE A 129 -17.53 -8.38 10.14
CA ILE A 129 -16.64 -9.29 10.85
C ILE A 129 -16.78 -10.69 10.27
N GLY A 130 -15.69 -11.26 9.79
CA GLY A 130 -15.64 -12.59 9.20
C GLY A 130 -14.20 -13.06 9.03
N PRO A 131 -13.94 -14.40 9.03
CA PRO A 131 -12.60 -14.98 9.01
C PRO A 131 -11.88 -14.88 7.65
N ASP A 132 -12.61 -14.85 6.54
CA ASP A 132 -12.07 -14.92 5.18
C ASP A 132 -13.05 -14.33 4.16
N ASP A 133 -12.68 -14.32 2.89
CA ASP A 133 -13.42 -13.73 1.75
C ASP A 133 -14.84 -14.28 1.58
N SER A 134 -15.14 -15.50 2.06
CA SER A 134 -16.50 -16.07 2.03
C SER A 134 -17.50 -15.26 2.88
N CYS A 135 -17.00 -14.43 3.78
CA CYS A 135 -17.79 -13.56 4.65
C CYS A 135 -17.90 -12.11 4.12
N ASN A 136 -17.39 -11.85 2.93
CA ASN A 136 -17.57 -10.54 2.27
C ASN A 136 -19.05 -10.30 1.96
N VAL A 137 -19.49 -9.06 2.07
CA VAL A 137 -20.91 -8.70 2.01
C VAL A 137 -21.23 -7.95 0.72
N GLU A 138 -22.14 -8.51 -0.10
CA GLU A 138 -22.69 -7.80 -1.23
C GLU A 138 -23.53 -6.62 -0.75
N VAL A 139 -23.14 -5.41 -1.16
CA VAL A 139 -23.83 -4.16 -0.77
C VAL A 139 -24.84 -3.74 -1.83
N GLN A 140 -24.42 -3.73 -3.09
CA GLN A 140 -25.24 -3.24 -4.19
C GLN A 140 -24.82 -3.83 -5.54
N ARG A 141 -25.80 -3.98 -6.45
CA ARG A 141 -25.60 -4.34 -7.86
C ARG A 141 -25.89 -3.16 -8.78
N PHE A 142 -25.17 -3.11 -9.89
CA PHE A 142 -25.28 -2.09 -10.91
C PHE A 142 -25.40 -2.76 -12.28
N GLY A 143 -26.56 -2.59 -12.91
CA GLY A 143 -26.92 -3.29 -14.15
C GLY A 143 -27.42 -4.71 -13.93
N GLU A 144 -28.21 -5.17 -14.86
CA GLU A 144 -28.84 -6.51 -14.83
C GLU A 144 -27.88 -7.55 -15.42
N PRO A 145 -27.49 -8.59 -14.68
CA PRO A 145 -26.71 -9.68 -15.21
C PRO A 145 -27.52 -10.43 -16.30
N LYS A 146 -26.91 -10.62 -17.46
CA LYS A 146 -27.52 -11.35 -18.57
C LYS A 146 -26.76 -12.62 -18.83
N THR A 147 -27.49 -13.69 -19.09
CA THR A 147 -26.95 -14.96 -19.58
C THR A 147 -27.52 -15.15 -21.00
N PRO A 148 -26.69 -15.22 -22.04
CA PRO A 148 -27.16 -15.44 -23.40
C PRO A 148 -27.74 -16.83 -23.53
N ASP A 149 -28.52 -17.04 -24.61
CA ASP A 149 -29.16 -18.34 -24.97
C ASP A 149 -28.22 -19.26 -25.75
N PHE A 150 -26.93 -18.86 -25.88
CA PHE A 150 -25.87 -19.67 -26.47
C PHE A 150 -24.73 -19.91 -25.47
N GLU A 151 -23.94 -20.96 -25.73
CA GLU A 151 -22.78 -21.27 -24.91
C GLU A 151 -21.70 -20.19 -25.04
N VAL A 152 -21.28 -19.60 -23.92
CA VAL A 152 -20.16 -18.64 -23.86
C VAL A 152 -18.87 -19.42 -23.68
N PRO A 153 -17.95 -19.40 -24.68
CA PRO A 153 -16.67 -20.11 -24.59
C PRO A 153 -15.75 -19.50 -23.52
N TYR A 154 -14.69 -20.21 -23.20
CA TYR A 154 -13.63 -19.67 -22.34
C TYR A 154 -12.97 -18.45 -22.99
N HIS A 155 -12.54 -17.49 -22.22
CA HIS A 155 -12.06 -16.21 -22.77
C HIS A 155 -10.85 -16.37 -23.72
N THR A 156 -9.95 -17.34 -23.48
CA THR A 156 -8.86 -17.62 -24.44
C THR A 156 -9.38 -18.20 -25.74
N ASP A 157 -10.40 -19.07 -25.68
CA ASP A 157 -11.00 -19.64 -26.89
C ASP A 157 -11.69 -18.56 -27.73
N ILE A 158 -12.28 -17.54 -27.05
CA ILE A 158 -12.82 -16.36 -27.74
C ILE A 158 -11.67 -15.59 -28.40
N MET A 159 -10.58 -15.29 -27.67
CA MET A 159 -9.43 -14.54 -28.20
C MET A 159 -8.74 -15.27 -29.36
N GLU A 160 -8.64 -16.59 -29.31
CA GLU A 160 -8.04 -17.42 -30.37
C GLU A 160 -8.81 -17.30 -31.69
N ARG A 161 -10.15 -17.17 -31.68
CA ARG A 161 -10.96 -16.93 -32.88
C ARG A 161 -10.60 -15.63 -33.61
N PHE A 162 -9.94 -14.71 -32.94
CA PHE A 162 -9.43 -13.43 -33.50
C PHE A 162 -7.93 -13.46 -33.82
N ASP A 163 -7.25 -14.64 -33.72
CA ASP A 163 -5.78 -14.72 -33.67
C ASP A 163 -5.17 -13.74 -32.64
N GLY A 164 -5.91 -13.50 -31.55
CA GLY A 164 -5.69 -12.39 -30.60
C GLY A 164 -4.82 -12.71 -29.39
N ILE A 165 -4.44 -13.98 -29.19
CA ILE A 165 -3.62 -14.42 -28.05
C ILE A 165 -2.68 -15.56 -28.47
N ASP A 166 -1.43 -15.53 -27.95
CA ASP A 166 -0.48 -16.63 -28.10
C ASP A 166 0.19 -16.93 -26.74
N MET A 167 -0.38 -17.92 -26.06
CA MET A 167 0.12 -18.40 -24.77
C MET A 167 1.33 -19.33 -24.92
N ASP A 168 1.43 -20.06 -26.06
CA ASP A 168 2.52 -20.99 -26.32
C ASP A 168 3.83 -20.24 -26.59
N ALA A 169 3.79 -19.17 -27.38
CA ALA A 169 4.95 -18.31 -27.57
C ALA A 169 5.39 -17.67 -26.25
N ALA A 170 4.45 -17.18 -25.44
CA ALA A 170 4.76 -16.62 -24.13
C ALA A 170 5.42 -17.67 -23.22
N GLY A 171 4.90 -18.92 -23.23
CA GLY A 171 5.49 -20.04 -22.50
C GLY A 171 6.94 -20.32 -22.88
N ARG A 172 7.28 -20.23 -24.18
CA ARG A 172 8.66 -20.40 -24.66
C ARG A 172 9.60 -19.26 -24.28
N VAL A 173 9.08 -18.03 -24.18
CA VAL A 173 9.88 -16.83 -23.91
C VAL A 173 10.05 -16.56 -22.41
N SER A 174 8.99 -16.70 -21.63
CA SER A 174 8.94 -16.24 -20.23
C SER A 174 8.40 -17.27 -19.25
N GLY A 175 7.86 -18.39 -19.73
CA GLY A 175 7.21 -19.39 -18.91
C GLY A 175 5.68 -19.19 -18.78
N SER A 176 5.05 -19.97 -17.90
CA SER A 176 3.62 -19.84 -17.63
C SER A 176 3.29 -18.51 -16.94
N GLY A 177 2.05 -18.03 -17.08
CA GLY A 177 1.59 -16.77 -16.45
C GLY A 177 2.01 -15.51 -17.20
N PHE A 178 2.39 -15.66 -18.50
CA PHE A 178 2.61 -14.57 -19.45
C PHE A 178 1.76 -14.79 -20.69
N TYR A 179 1.62 -13.76 -21.52
CA TYR A 179 0.81 -13.81 -22.74
C TYR A 179 1.41 -12.90 -23.82
N TYR A 180 1.08 -13.19 -25.07
CA TYR A 180 1.10 -12.22 -26.16
C TYR A 180 -0.35 -11.91 -26.52
N LEU A 181 -0.71 -10.63 -26.60
CA LEU A 181 -1.94 -10.17 -27.22
C LEU A 181 -1.62 -9.66 -28.62
N LEU A 182 -2.51 -9.94 -29.57
CA LEU A 182 -2.29 -9.65 -30.98
C LEU A 182 -3.54 -8.98 -31.60
N GLY A 183 -3.35 -8.32 -32.73
CA GLY A 183 -4.44 -7.82 -33.57
C GLY A 183 -5.47 -6.95 -32.83
N ASP A 184 -6.74 -7.25 -33.08
CA ASP A 184 -7.84 -6.50 -32.50
C ASP A 184 -7.98 -6.69 -30.97
N ILE A 185 -7.55 -7.82 -30.41
CA ILE A 185 -7.55 -8.05 -28.96
C ILE A 185 -6.49 -7.17 -28.28
N ALA A 186 -5.28 -7.07 -28.82
CA ALA A 186 -4.26 -6.16 -28.33
C ALA A 186 -4.74 -4.69 -28.41
N ARG A 187 -5.39 -4.33 -29.53
CA ARG A 187 -5.96 -3.00 -29.69
C ARG A 187 -7.08 -2.71 -28.69
N LEU A 188 -7.95 -3.69 -28.41
CA LEU A 188 -9.00 -3.56 -27.40
C LEU A 188 -8.41 -3.34 -26.00
N HIS A 189 -7.37 -4.08 -25.64
CA HIS A 189 -6.61 -3.91 -24.40
C HIS A 189 -6.12 -2.46 -24.25
N GLU A 190 -5.43 -1.91 -25.26
CA GLU A 190 -4.96 -0.52 -25.25
C GLU A 190 -6.10 0.50 -25.28
N ALA A 191 -7.17 0.22 -26.00
CA ALA A 191 -8.35 1.10 -26.08
C ALA A 191 -9.00 1.28 -24.71
N VAL A 192 -9.11 0.20 -23.92
CA VAL A 192 -9.67 0.28 -22.55
C VAL A 192 -8.77 1.10 -21.63
N LEU A 193 -7.46 0.94 -21.71
CA LEU A 193 -6.51 1.75 -20.91
C LEU A 193 -6.56 3.23 -21.30
N ALA A 194 -6.59 3.52 -22.61
CA ALA A 194 -6.69 4.89 -23.10
C ALA A 194 -8.00 5.56 -22.67
N TYR A 195 -9.12 4.84 -22.78
CA TYR A 195 -10.43 5.31 -22.31
C TYR A 195 -10.42 5.55 -20.80
N ALA A 196 -9.91 4.61 -20.00
CA ALA A 196 -9.85 4.74 -18.55
C ALA A 196 -8.98 5.93 -18.10
N ARG A 197 -7.86 6.18 -18.79
CA ARG A 197 -7.03 7.37 -18.56
C ARG A 197 -7.83 8.65 -18.78
N ASP A 198 -8.49 8.78 -19.95
CA ASP A 198 -9.22 9.99 -20.33
C ASP A 198 -10.46 10.17 -19.44
N PHE A 199 -11.12 9.06 -19.05
CA PHE A 199 -12.20 9.06 -18.07
C PHE A 199 -11.74 9.66 -16.73
N MET A 200 -10.59 9.22 -16.19
CA MET A 200 -10.09 9.73 -14.92
C MET A 200 -9.62 11.19 -15.00
N ILE A 201 -9.02 11.62 -16.12
CA ILE A 201 -8.71 13.02 -16.37
C ILE A 201 -10.01 13.86 -16.36
N GLY A 202 -11.07 13.34 -16.98
CA GLY A 202 -12.40 13.96 -16.95
C GLY A 202 -13.03 14.05 -15.55
N LYS A 203 -12.63 13.16 -14.61
CA LYS A 203 -13.01 13.22 -13.19
C LYS A 203 -12.14 14.18 -12.37
N GLY A 204 -11.17 14.86 -13.00
CA GLY A 204 -10.29 15.84 -12.34
C GLY A 204 -9.02 15.26 -11.72
N PHE A 205 -8.68 14.00 -12.02
CA PHE A 205 -7.42 13.40 -11.57
C PHE A 205 -6.25 13.87 -12.45
N THR A 206 -5.13 14.16 -11.83
CA THR A 206 -3.90 14.46 -12.56
C THR A 206 -3.28 13.16 -13.06
N TYR A 207 -3.13 13.02 -14.37
CA TYR A 207 -2.43 11.88 -14.96
C TYR A 207 -0.93 12.02 -14.76
N CYS A 208 -0.28 10.93 -14.32
CA CYS A 208 1.17 10.89 -14.16
C CYS A 208 1.75 9.56 -14.69
N ILE A 209 3.00 9.59 -15.10
CA ILE A 209 3.81 8.42 -15.44
C ILE A 209 4.89 8.30 -14.35
N PRO A 210 4.74 7.36 -13.39
CA PRO A 210 5.67 7.19 -12.29
C PRO A 210 6.84 6.27 -12.68
N PRO A 211 7.92 6.22 -11.87
CA PRO A 211 8.93 5.17 -11.97
C PRO A 211 8.30 3.77 -11.78
N PHE A 212 8.73 2.79 -12.58
CA PHE A 212 8.24 1.40 -12.47
C PHE A 212 9.17 0.52 -11.62
N MET A 213 10.26 1.08 -11.12
CA MET A 213 11.14 0.49 -10.12
C MET A 213 11.29 1.45 -8.95
N ILE A 214 11.21 0.92 -7.73
CA ILE A 214 11.23 1.70 -6.50
C ILE A 214 12.18 1.09 -5.47
N HIS A 215 12.69 1.91 -4.55
CA HIS A 215 13.54 1.48 -3.46
C HIS A 215 12.81 0.64 -2.41
N GLY A 216 13.54 -0.22 -1.70
CA GLY A 216 12.99 -1.09 -0.66
C GLY A 216 12.24 -0.35 0.45
N ASN A 217 12.73 0.82 0.87
CA ASN A 217 12.05 1.66 1.88
C ASN A 217 10.69 2.19 1.42
N VAL A 218 10.49 2.40 0.12
CA VAL A 218 9.18 2.76 -0.44
C VAL A 218 8.25 1.55 -0.39
N VAL A 219 8.76 0.36 -0.79
CA VAL A 219 7.99 -0.90 -0.72
C VAL A 219 7.51 -1.17 0.71
N GLU A 220 8.40 -1.11 1.70
CA GLU A 220 8.06 -1.26 3.13
C GLU A 220 7.04 -0.22 3.61
N GLY A 221 7.05 0.96 3.00
CA GLY A 221 6.09 2.02 3.30
C GLY A 221 4.68 1.73 2.83
N VAL A 222 4.52 1.05 1.70
CA VAL A 222 3.23 0.89 1.01
C VAL A 222 2.58 -0.47 1.21
N MET A 223 3.31 -1.51 1.65
CA MET A 223 2.76 -2.85 1.84
C MET A 223 3.33 -3.55 3.08
N SER A 224 2.77 -4.72 3.42
CA SER A 224 3.31 -5.55 4.49
C SER A 224 4.55 -6.34 4.02
N GLN A 225 5.39 -6.78 4.97
CA GLN A 225 6.54 -7.63 4.64
C GLN A 225 6.10 -8.95 3.98
N THR A 226 4.99 -9.53 4.45
CA THR A 226 4.43 -10.76 3.89
C THR A 226 4.03 -10.57 2.42
N ASP A 227 3.36 -9.47 2.12
CA ASP A 227 2.95 -9.14 0.75
C ASP A 227 4.17 -8.86 -0.13
N MET A 228 5.19 -8.17 0.41
CA MET A 228 6.45 -7.90 -0.30
C MET A 228 7.14 -9.20 -0.73
N ASP A 229 7.27 -10.17 0.15
CA ASP A 229 7.91 -11.45 -0.12
C ASP A 229 7.12 -12.31 -1.13
N ALA A 230 5.79 -12.26 -1.05
CA ALA A 230 4.89 -13.00 -1.93
C ALA A 230 4.77 -12.40 -3.33
N MET A 231 4.82 -11.07 -3.44
CA MET A 231 4.45 -10.34 -4.66
C MET A 231 5.64 -9.75 -5.43
N MET A 232 6.63 -9.14 -4.74
CA MET A 232 7.57 -8.24 -5.39
C MET A 232 8.75 -8.94 -6.06
N TYR A 233 9.07 -8.56 -7.31
CA TYR A 233 10.34 -8.89 -7.95
C TYR A 233 11.41 -7.89 -7.53
N LYS A 234 12.55 -8.40 -7.05
CA LYS A 234 13.73 -7.59 -6.72
C LYS A 234 14.75 -7.68 -7.83
N ILE A 235 15.39 -6.58 -8.17
CA ILE A 235 16.53 -6.55 -9.09
C ILE A 235 17.77 -7.04 -8.33
N GLU A 236 18.47 -8.02 -8.89
CA GLU A 236 19.67 -8.58 -8.29
C GLU A 236 20.80 -7.54 -8.28
N GLY A 237 21.45 -7.39 -7.13
CA GLY A 237 22.56 -6.44 -6.95
C GLY A 237 22.13 -4.98 -6.74
N GLU A 238 20.83 -4.67 -6.79
CA GLU A 238 20.30 -3.32 -6.66
C GLU A 238 19.29 -3.22 -5.50
N ASP A 239 19.16 -2.03 -4.89
CA ASP A 239 18.03 -1.72 -4.01
C ASP A 239 16.84 -1.21 -4.82
N LEU A 240 16.41 -2.04 -5.79
CA LEU A 240 15.27 -1.74 -6.66
C LEU A 240 14.33 -2.93 -6.75
N TYR A 241 13.04 -2.63 -6.80
CA TYR A 241 11.95 -3.59 -6.92
C TYR A 241 11.03 -3.14 -8.06
N LEU A 242 10.60 -4.08 -8.91
CA LEU A 242 9.55 -3.83 -9.89
C LEU A 242 8.20 -3.62 -9.17
N ILE A 243 7.44 -2.62 -9.59
CA ILE A 243 6.15 -2.31 -8.95
C ILE A 243 5.10 -3.39 -9.26
N GLY A 244 4.29 -3.75 -8.26
CA GLY A 244 3.10 -4.58 -8.44
C GLY A 244 1.84 -3.78 -8.79
N THR A 245 1.93 -2.45 -8.71
CA THR A 245 0.89 -1.46 -9.03
C THR A 245 1.51 -0.06 -9.03
N SER A 246 0.98 0.86 -9.84
CA SER A 246 1.44 2.26 -9.81
C SER A 246 1.13 2.98 -8.50
N GLU A 247 0.19 2.48 -7.69
CA GLU A 247 -0.03 2.96 -6.32
C GLU A 247 1.28 3.11 -5.55
N HIS A 248 2.14 2.08 -5.59
CA HIS A 248 3.39 2.05 -4.83
C HIS A 248 4.27 3.27 -5.15
N SER A 249 4.41 3.55 -6.42
CA SER A 249 5.22 4.66 -6.91
C SER A 249 4.55 6.02 -6.70
N MET A 250 3.24 6.09 -6.93
CA MET A 250 2.48 7.33 -6.76
C MET A 250 2.42 7.78 -5.29
N ILE A 251 2.23 6.84 -4.36
CA ILE A 251 2.30 7.14 -2.92
C ILE A 251 3.74 7.45 -2.51
N GLY A 252 4.72 6.69 -3.03
CA GLY A 252 6.15 6.94 -2.82
C GLY A 252 6.61 8.33 -3.22
N LYS A 253 5.95 8.98 -4.20
CA LYS A 253 6.19 10.39 -4.59
C LYS A 253 6.16 11.35 -3.40
N PHE A 254 5.39 11.05 -2.38
CA PHE A 254 5.17 11.93 -1.22
C PHE A 254 6.04 11.55 -0.01
N ILE A 255 7.01 10.62 -0.15
CA ILE A 255 7.89 10.22 0.96
C ILE A 255 8.55 11.44 1.60
N ASP A 256 8.46 11.53 2.93
CA ASP A 256 9.00 12.59 3.79
C ASP A 256 8.56 14.03 3.41
N GLN A 257 7.39 14.17 2.74
CA GLN A 257 6.86 15.46 2.35
C GLN A 257 5.92 16.04 3.39
N ILE A 258 5.95 17.37 3.49
CA ILE A 258 4.92 18.17 4.18
C ILE A 258 4.13 18.87 3.08
N ILE A 259 2.95 18.36 2.76
CA ILE A 259 2.10 18.89 1.71
C ILE A 259 1.42 20.16 2.24
N PRO A 260 1.42 21.28 1.52
CA PRO A 260 0.62 22.44 1.88
C PRO A 260 -0.87 22.08 1.97
N GLU A 261 -1.54 22.55 3.02
CA GLU A 261 -2.94 22.17 3.28
C GLU A 261 -3.88 22.53 2.11
N ASP A 262 -3.63 23.67 1.47
CA ASP A 262 -4.38 24.15 0.29
C ASP A 262 -4.13 23.32 -0.98
N LYS A 263 -3.15 22.40 -0.96
CA LYS A 263 -2.88 21.45 -2.05
C LYS A 263 -3.50 20.06 -1.81
N LEU A 264 -4.18 19.86 -0.69
CA LEU A 264 -4.95 18.64 -0.45
C LEU A 264 -6.40 18.82 -0.93
N PRO A 265 -7.02 17.79 -1.50
CA PRO A 265 -6.45 16.47 -1.76
C PRO A 265 -5.51 16.44 -2.98
N GLN A 266 -4.53 15.52 -2.95
CA GLN A 266 -3.77 15.14 -4.14
C GLN A 266 -4.47 13.95 -4.80
N THR A 267 -4.95 14.12 -6.03
CA THR A 267 -5.66 13.11 -6.80
C THR A 267 -4.84 12.75 -8.04
N LEU A 268 -4.25 11.55 -8.06
CA LEU A 268 -3.41 11.09 -9.15
C LEU A 268 -3.99 9.82 -9.80
N THR A 269 -3.85 9.73 -11.11
CA THR A 269 -4.13 8.50 -11.86
C THR A 269 -2.96 8.15 -12.75
N SER A 270 -2.72 6.87 -12.95
CA SER A 270 -1.54 6.40 -13.69
C SER A 270 -1.80 5.08 -14.40
N TYR A 271 -1.33 4.98 -15.62
CA TYR A 271 -1.05 3.71 -16.27
C TYR A 271 0.30 3.18 -15.80
N SER A 272 0.39 1.88 -15.56
CA SER A 272 1.68 1.19 -15.42
C SER A 272 1.61 -0.29 -15.81
N PRO A 273 2.72 -0.89 -16.24
CA PRO A 273 2.92 -2.32 -16.09
C PRO A 273 2.96 -2.67 -14.61
N CYS A 274 2.51 -3.87 -14.29
CA CYS A 274 2.47 -4.43 -12.95
C CYS A 274 3.15 -5.80 -12.98
N PHE A 275 4.03 -6.07 -12.01
CA PHE A 275 4.81 -7.31 -11.95
C PHE A 275 4.55 -8.00 -10.62
N ARG A 276 4.01 -9.24 -10.64
CA ARG A 276 3.67 -9.99 -9.44
C ARG A 276 4.14 -11.42 -9.52
N LYS A 277 4.79 -11.90 -8.46
CA LYS A 277 5.24 -13.31 -8.36
C LYS A 277 4.08 -14.29 -8.19
N GLU A 278 2.94 -13.84 -7.71
CA GLU A 278 1.73 -14.65 -7.45
C GLU A 278 2.01 -15.92 -6.64
N LYS A 279 2.96 -15.86 -5.69
CA LYS A 279 3.34 -17.01 -4.86
C LYS A 279 2.19 -17.40 -3.92
N GLY A 280 1.85 -18.71 -3.93
CA GLY A 280 0.81 -19.26 -3.05
C GLY A 280 -0.61 -19.05 -3.53
N ALA A 281 -0.79 -18.46 -4.69
CA ALA A 281 -2.10 -18.36 -5.30
C ALA A 281 -2.43 -19.66 -6.03
N HIS A 282 -3.44 -20.38 -5.55
CA HIS A 282 -3.97 -21.60 -6.15
C HIS A 282 -5.48 -21.46 -6.33
N GLY A 283 -6.01 -21.84 -7.49
CA GLY A 283 -7.43 -21.78 -7.76
C GLY A 283 -7.82 -22.24 -9.16
N ILE A 284 -9.13 -22.42 -9.37
CA ILE A 284 -9.73 -22.98 -10.59
C ILE A 284 -9.50 -22.08 -11.83
N GLU A 285 -9.23 -20.80 -11.65
CA GLU A 285 -9.05 -19.81 -12.72
C GLU A 285 -7.57 -19.53 -13.07
N GLU A 286 -6.68 -20.51 -12.87
CA GLU A 286 -5.25 -20.36 -13.19
C GLU A 286 -4.97 -20.36 -14.71
N ARG A 287 -5.90 -20.88 -15.52
CA ARG A 287 -5.78 -20.89 -16.99
C ARG A 287 -6.10 -19.50 -17.57
N GLY A 288 -5.40 -19.14 -18.66
CA GLY A 288 -5.64 -17.91 -19.39
C GLY A 288 -5.03 -16.66 -18.73
N VAL A 289 -5.72 -15.53 -18.78
CA VAL A 289 -5.19 -14.23 -18.38
C VAL A 289 -5.74 -13.74 -17.01
N TYR A 290 -6.44 -14.58 -16.26
CA TYR A 290 -7.02 -14.18 -14.97
C TYR A 290 -5.96 -13.90 -13.91
N ARG A 291 -4.90 -14.76 -13.84
CA ARG A 291 -3.80 -14.66 -12.88
C ARG A 291 -2.46 -14.81 -13.60
N ILE A 292 -1.72 -13.72 -13.69
CA ILE A 292 -0.54 -13.58 -14.53
C ILE A 292 0.54 -12.78 -13.82
N HIS A 293 1.80 -12.97 -14.21
CA HIS A 293 2.97 -12.34 -13.61
C HIS A 293 3.21 -10.92 -14.09
N GLN A 294 2.75 -10.59 -15.27
CA GLN A 294 2.86 -9.25 -15.87
C GLN A 294 1.53 -8.85 -16.49
N PHE A 295 1.05 -7.66 -16.15
CA PHE A 295 -0.15 -7.06 -16.71
C PHE A 295 -0.06 -5.53 -16.65
N GLU A 296 -0.96 -4.85 -17.33
CA GLU A 296 -1.11 -3.42 -17.27
C GLU A 296 -2.32 -3.04 -16.39
N LYS A 297 -2.24 -1.84 -15.81
CA LYS A 297 -3.30 -1.30 -14.96
C LYS A 297 -3.36 0.22 -15.04
N GLN A 298 -4.58 0.75 -15.13
CA GLN A 298 -4.87 2.13 -14.79
C GLN A 298 -5.31 2.17 -13.33
N GLU A 299 -4.62 2.95 -12.53
CA GLU A 299 -4.82 3.09 -11.08
C GLU A 299 -5.21 4.52 -10.72
N MET A 300 -5.91 4.70 -9.61
CA MET A 300 -6.12 6.00 -8.98
C MET A 300 -5.71 5.98 -7.53
N ILE A 301 -5.12 7.08 -7.06
CA ILE A 301 -4.81 7.31 -5.64
C ILE A 301 -5.34 8.66 -5.19
N VAL A 302 -5.62 8.75 -3.89
CA VAL A 302 -5.91 10.00 -3.21
C VAL A 302 -5.06 10.11 -1.95
N VAL A 303 -4.40 11.27 -1.79
CA VAL A 303 -3.77 11.67 -0.53
C VAL A 303 -4.55 12.85 -0.01
N CYS A 304 -5.18 12.72 1.16
CA CYS A 304 -6.13 13.69 1.67
C CYS A 304 -6.00 13.90 3.19
N LYS A 305 -6.80 14.84 3.71
CA LYS A 305 -6.99 14.99 5.15
C LYS A 305 -7.79 13.80 5.72
N PRO A 306 -7.60 13.44 7.01
CA PRO A 306 -8.33 12.35 7.65
C PRO A 306 -9.85 12.46 7.52
N GLU A 307 -10.41 13.64 7.68
CA GLU A 307 -11.85 13.93 7.61
C GLU A 307 -12.45 13.69 6.22
N ASP A 308 -11.65 13.79 5.15
CA ASP A 308 -12.09 13.61 3.76
C ASP A 308 -12.01 12.15 3.28
N SER A 309 -11.31 11.27 4.02
CA SER A 309 -10.98 9.93 3.51
C SER A 309 -12.21 9.05 3.28
N LYS A 310 -13.26 9.17 4.10
CA LYS A 310 -14.52 8.44 3.89
C LYS A 310 -15.21 8.87 2.60
N LYS A 311 -15.30 10.19 2.36
CA LYS A 311 -15.90 10.74 1.14
C LYS A 311 -15.14 10.27 -0.11
N TRP A 312 -13.80 10.30 -0.07
CA TRP A 312 -12.99 9.84 -1.19
C TRP A 312 -13.11 8.33 -1.42
N TYR A 313 -13.18 7.53 -0.36
CA TYR A 313 -13.42 6.09 -0.48
C TYR A 313 -14.72 5.81 -1.27
N GLU A 314 -15.83 6.44 -0.86
CA GLU A 314 -17.12 6.31 -1.53
C GLU A 314 -17.07 6.77 -2.99
N GLN A 315 -16.38 7.86 -3.29
CA GLN A 315 -16.28 8.40 -4.63
C GLN A 315 -15.41 7.52 -5.55
N MET A 316 -14.32 6.95 -5.03
CA MET A 316 -13.36 6.19 -5.84
C MET A 316 -13.96 4.88 -6.35
N TRP A 317 -14.63 4.10 -5.54
CA TRP A 317 -15.23 2.85 -6.01
C TRP A 317 -16.38 3.13 -7.00
N GLN A 318 -17.12 4.23 -6.84
CA GLN A 318 -18.15 4.64 -7.79
C GLN A 318 -17.58 4.93 -9.18
N TYR A 319 -16.38 5.52 -9.27
CA TYR A 319 -15.74 5.74 -10.57
C TYR A 319 -15.46 4.43 -11.31
N SER A 320 -15.02 3.38 -10.60
CA SER A 320 -14.86 2.07 -11.23
C SER A 320 -16.20 1.49 -11.70
N VAL A 321 -17.25 1.59 -10.89
CA VAL A 321 -18.61 1.19 -11.30
C VAL A 321 -19.07 1.95 -12.56
N GLU A 322 -18.92 3.27 -12.59
CA GLU A 322 -19.28 4.09 -13.75
C GLU A 322 -18.52 3.65 -15.02
N LEU A 323 -17.22 3.39 -14.90
CA LEU A 323 -16.40 2.94 -16.03
C LEU A 323 -16.89 1.58 -16.55
N PHE A 324 -17.06 0.58 -15.70
CA PHE A 324 -17.54 -0.74 -16.13
C PHE A 324 -18.95 -0.68 -16.70
N ARG A 325 -19.83 0.13 -16.14
CA ARG A 325 -21.19 0.34 -16.65
C ARG A 325 -21.19 1.00 -18.03
N SER A 326 -20.24 1.92 -18.30
CA SER A 326 -20.10 2.53 -19.63
C SER A 326 -19.60 1.54 -20.69
N LEU A 327 -19.04 0.41 -20.27
CA LEU A 327 -18.63 -0.71 -21.12
C LEU A 327 -19.70 -1.82 -21.24
N ASP A 328 -20.93 -1.55 -20.77
CA ASP A 328 -22.06 -2.49 -20.73
C ASP A 328 -21.84 -3.73 -19.86
N ILE A 329 -20.93 -3.65 -18.90
CA ILE A 329 -20.59 -4.75 -17.99
C ILE A 329 -21.37 -4.59 -16.67
N PRO A 330 -22.25 -5.53 -16.28
CA PRO A 330 -22.87 -5.54 -14.96
C PRO A 330 -21.83 -5.79 -13.87
N VAL A 331 -21.90 -5.02 -12.78
CA VAL A 331 -20.99 -5.15 -11.65
C VAL A 331 -21.73 -5.15 -10.32
N ARG A 332 -21.08 -5.66 -9.27
CA ARG A 332 -21.53 -5.49 -7.89
C ARG A 332 -20.42 -4.93 -7.01
N GLN A 333 -20.80 -4.26 -5.93
CA GLN A 333 -19.92 -3.88 -4.83
C GLN A 333 -19.95 -4.93 -3.75
N LEU A 334 -18.78 -5.43 -3.37
CA LEU A 334 -18.59 -6.43 -2.33
C LEU A 334 -17.72 -5.82 -1.22
N GLU A 335 -18.28 -5.56 -0.04
CA GLU A 335 -17.55 -5.05 1.10
C GLU A 335 -16.70 -6.14 1.72
N CYS A 336 -15.38 -5.94 1.83
CA CYS A 336 -14.46 -6.91 2.40
C CYS A 336 -14.64 -7.02 3.91
N CYS A 337 -14.68 -8.24 4.43
CA CYS A 337 -14.74 -8.49 5.87
C CYS A 337 -13.37 -8.36 6.54
N SER A 338 -13.36 -8.35 7.85
CA SER A 338 -12.17 -8.08 8.66
C SER A 338 -11.02 -9.07 8.46
N GLY A 339 -11.32 -10.35 8.18
CA GLY A 339 -10.31 -11.38 7.95
C GLY A 339 -9.69 -11.34 6.56
N ASP A 340 -10.41 -10.75 5.59
CA ASP A 340 -9.95 -10.57 4.21
C ASP A 340 -9.13 -9.27 4.02
N LEU A 341 -9.25 -8.31 4.95
CA LEU A 341 -8.49 -7.06 4.87
C LEU A 341 -6.99 -7.26 5.07
N ALA A 342 -6.18 -6.82 4.12
CA ALA A 342 -4.72 -6.71 4.29
C ALA A 342 -4.35 -5.84 5.51
N ASP A 343 -3.15 -6.01 6.06
CA ASP A 343 -2.74 -5.42 7.34
C ASP A 343 -2.76 -3.88 7.36
N LEU A 344 -2.51 -3.23 6.23
CA LEU A 344 -2.48 -1.77 6.15
C LEU A 344 -3.86 -1.13 5.91
N LYS A 345 -4.86 -1.92 5.50
CA LYS A 345 -6.20 -1.42 5.16
C LYS A 345 -7.06 -1.25 6.41
N CYS A 346 -7.71 -0.10 6.53
CA CYS A 346 -8.77 0.08 7.53
C CYS A 346 -10.16 -0.25 6.97
N LYS A 347 -10.35 -0.17 5.65
CA LYS A 347 -11.58 -0.53 4.94
C LYS A 347 -11.26 -0.84 3.48
N SER A 348 -11.96 -1.81 2.88
CA SER A 348 -11.84 -2.14 1.46
C SER A 348 -13.16 -2.67 0.92
N CYS A 349 -13.41 -2.41 -0.36
CA CYS A 349 -14.44 -3.12 -1.11
C CYS A 349 -13.90 -3.52 -2.48
N ASP A 350 -14.41 -4.61 -3.00
CA ASP A 350 -14.14 -5.04 -4.35
C ASP A 350 -15.31 -4.68 -5.26
N ILE A 351 -14.99 -4.35 -6.51
CA ILE A 351 -15.95 -4.30 -7.59
C ILE A 351 -15.76 -5.58 -8.38
N GLU A 352 -16.83 -6.35 -8.47
CA GLU A 352 -16.86 -7.60 -9.21
C GLU A 352 -17.73 -7.49 -10.44
N ALA A 353 -17.25 -8.02 -11.57
CA ALA A 353 -17.97 -8.04 -12.84
C ALA A 353 -18.71 -9.37 -13.01
N TRP A 354 -19.86 -9.32 -13.67
CA TRP A 354 -20.63 -10.49 -14.04
C TRP A 354 -19.93 -11.31 -15.13
N SER A 355 -19.81 -12.60 -14.92
CA SER A 355 -19.40 -13.59 -15.92
C SER A 355 -20.62 -14.35 -16.43
N PRO A 356 -21.09 -14.11 -17.66
CA PRO A 356 -22.15 -14.89 -18.27
C PRO A 356 -21.82 -16.39 -18.39
N ARG A 357 -20.54 -16.72 -18.62
CA ARG A 357 -20.05 -18.10 -18.72
C ARG A 357 -20.16 -18.85 -17.40
N GLN A 358 -19.71 -18.21 -16.31
CA GLN A 358 -19.69 -18.83 -14.98
C GLN A 358 -21.00 -18.63 -14.22
N GLN A 359 -21.86 -17.72 -14.68
CA GLN A 359 -23.07 -17.25 -13.98
C GLN A 359 -22.79 -16.80 -12.55
N LYS A 360 -21.65 -16.12 -12.36
CA LYS A 360 -21.22 -15.53 -11.09
C LYS A 360 -20.44 -14.26 -11.31
N TYR A 361 -20.26 -13.49 -10.24
CA TYR A 361 -19.39 -12.31 -10.23
C TYR A 361 -17.96 -12.72 -9.88
N PHE A 362 -16.97 -11.97 -10.36
CA PHE A 362 -15.55 -12.10 -10.03
C PHE A 362 -14.89 -10.76 -9.92
N GLU A 363 -13.88 -10.64 -9.07
CA GLU A 363 -13.17 -9.40 -8.77
C GLU A 363 -12.46 -8.82 -10.00
N VAL A 364 -12.71 -7.54 -10.27
CA VAL A 364 -12.06 -6.75 -11.35
C VAL A 364 -11.36 -5.49 -10.82
N CYS A 365 -11.80 -4.94 -9.69
CA CYS A 365 -11.18 -3.80 -9.02
C CYS A 365 -11.24 -3.98 -7.51
N SER A 366 -10.28 -3.37 -6.79
CA SER A 366 -10.30 -3.31 -5.33
C SER A 366 -10.00 -1.89 -4.88
N CYS A 367 -10.93 -1.30 -4.12
CA CYS A 367 -10.85 0.03 -3.54
C CYS A 367 -10.46 -0.06 -2.07
N SER A 368 -9.44 0.68 -1.66
CA SER A 368 -8.90 0.58 -0.29
C SER A 368 -8.71 1.95 0.36
N ASN A 369 -9.15 2.06 1.61
CA ASN A 369 -8.78 3.14 2.52
C ASN A 369 -7.73 2.59 3.50
N LEU A 370 -6.54 3.18 3.51
CA LEU A 370 -5.44 2.77 4.37
C LEU A 370 -5.29 3.68 5.61
N GLY A 371 -6.16 4.70 5.73
CA GLY A 371 -6.03 5.69 6.78
C GLY A 371 -4.63 6.31 6.78
N ASP A 372 -4.00 6.40 7.93
CA ASP A 372 -2.65 6.95 8.09
C ASP A 372 -1.53 5.89 7.97
N ALA A 373 -1.84 4.63 7.64
CA ALA A 373 -0.88 3.53 7.69
C ALA A 373 0.37 3.76 6.82
N GLN A 374 0.17 4.08 5.55
CA GLN A 374 1.26 4.39 4.62
C GLN A 374 1.90 5.76 4.93
N ALA A 375 1.06 6.76 5.23
CA ALA A 375 1.52 8.10 5.55
C ALA A 375 2.45 8.12 6.78
N ARG A 376 2.18 7.31 7.79
CA ARG A 376 3.04 7.16 8.97
C ARG A 376 4.38 6.52 8.64
N ARG A 377 4.40 5.47 7.82
CA ARG A 377 5.62 4.78 7.38
C ARG A 377 6.50 5.67 6.49
N LEU A 378 5.87 6.39 5.55
CA LEU A 378 6.53 7.25 4.57
C LEU A 378 6.65 8.71 5.02
N LYS A 379 6.16 9.07 6.23
CA LYS A 379 6.18 10.42 6.80
C LYS A 379 5.48 11.44 5.89
N ILE A 380 4.32 11.07 5.34
CA ILE A 380 3.49 11.96 4.50
C ILE A 380 2.60 12.80 5.43
N ARG A 381 2.86 14.08 5.50
CA ARG A 381 2.27 14.99 6.48
C ARG A 381 1.72 16.24 5.81
N TYR A 382 0.87 16.93 6.54
CA TYR A 382 0.50 18.32 6.24
C TYR A 382 0.49 19.15 7.50
N LYS A 383 0.50 20.47 7.36
CA LYS A 383 0.39 21.40 8.46
C LYS A 383 -1.00 21.99 8.42
N ASP A 384 -1.78 21.79 9.49
CA ASP A 384 -3.14 22.30 9.59
C ASP A 384 -3.18 23.84 9.81
N ALA A 385 -4.38 24.39 9.81
CA ALA A 385 -4.61 25.84 9.98
C ALA A 385 -4.02 26.39 11.31
N ASP A 386 -3.93 25.57 12.34
CA ASP A 386 -3.34 25.92 13.65
C ASP A 386 -1.80 25.75 13.64
N GLY A 387 -1.23 25.35 12.53
CA GLY A 387 0.21 25.11 12.37
C GLY A 387 0.69 23.79 12.96
N LYS A 388 -0.21 22.89 13.35
CA LYS A 388 0.10 21.58 13.91
C LYS A 388 0.35 20.58 12.78
N MET A 389 1.34 19.72 12.97
CA MET A 389 1.68 18.66 12.02
C MET A 389 0.69 17.50 12.14
N GLN A 390 0.07 17.14 11.02
CA GLN A 390 -0.89 16.04 10.90
C GLN A 390 -0.39 15.04 9.86
N LEU A 391 -0.79 13.76 9.99
CA LEU A 391 -0.59 12.75 8.97
C LEU A 391 -1.72 12.81 7.94
N CYS A 392 -1.37 12.62 6.67
CA CYS A 392 -2.37 12.42 5.62
C CYS A 392 -3.00 11.04 5.73
N HIS A 393 -4.18 10.87 5.12
CA HIS A 393 -4.73 9.57 4.77
C HIS A 393 -4.44 9.25 3.30
N THR A 394 -4.29 7.97 3.00
CA THR A 394 -4.04 7.48 1.64
C THR A 394 -5.11 6.48 1.23
N LEU A 395 -5.53 6.57 -0.02
CA LEU A 395 -6.50 5.67 -0.64
C LEU A 395 -6.01 5.27 -2.02
N ASN A 396 -6.37 4.08 -2.45
CA ASN A 396 -6.15 3.61 -3.81
C ASN A 396 -7.37 2.86 -4.34
N ASN A 397 -7.48 2.80 -5.65
CA ASN A 397 -8.45 1.96 -6.33
C ASN A 397 -7.98 1.67 -7.75
N THR A 398 -8.21 0.46 -8.20
CA THR A 398 -8.07 0.10 -9.59
C THR A 398 -9.17 0.79 -10.42
N VAL A 399 -8.77 1.57 -11.42
CA VAL A 399 -9.70 2.07 -12.44
C VAL A 399 -10.09 0.92 -13.35
N VAL A 400 -9.08 0.26 -13.93
CA VAL A 400 -9.22 -0.96 -14.74
C VAL A 400 -7.90 -1.71 -14.83
N ALA A 401 -7.98 -3.03 -14.76
CA ALA A 401 -6.89 -3.95 -15.11
C ALA A 401 -7.35 -4.81 -16.30
N PRO A 402 -6.89 -4.52 -17.51
CA PRO A 402 -7.41 -5.13 -18.73
C PRO A 402 -7.50 -6.64 -18.74
N PRO A 403 -6.57 -7.44 -18.18
CA PRO A 403 -6.71 -8.89 -18.25
C PRO A 403 -8.03 -9.41 -17.69
N ARG A 404 -8.40 -9.03 -16.47
CA ARG A 404 -9.69 -9.41 -15.87
C ARG A 404 -10.85 -8.66 -16.53
N MET A 405 -10.66 -7.41 -16.87
CA MET A 405 -11.67 -6.64 -17.60
C MET A 405 -11.93 -7.25 -18.99
N LEU A 406 -10.91 -7.70 -19.73
CA LEU A 406 -11.09 -8.36 -21.02
C LEU A 406 -11.94 -9.64 -20.90
N ILE A 407 -11.78 -10.43 -19.84
CA ILE A 407 -12.64 -11.57 -19.57
C ILE A 407 -14.10 -11.11 -19.49
N ALA A 408 -14.38 -10.16 -18.60
CA ALA A 408 -15.72 -9.62 -18.42
C ALA A 408 -16.26 -8.98 -19.71
N PHE A 409 -15.41 -8.22 -20.42
CA PHE A 409 -15.78 -7.55 -21.66
C PHE A 409 -16.17 -8.52 -22.76
N LEU A 410 -15.30 -9.50 -23.02
CA LEU A 410 -15.53 -10.49 -24.08
C LEU A 410 -16.78 -11.31 -23.79
N GLU A 411 -16.96 -11.80 -22.56
CA GLU A 411 -18.12 -12.61 -22.20
C GLU A 411 -19.45 -11.83 -22.25
N ASN A 412 -19.47 -10.53 -21.84
CA ASN A 412 -20.69 -9.72 -21.82
C ASN A 412 -21.07 -9.13 -23.19
N ASN A 413 -20.09 -8.94 -24.09
CA ASN A 413 -20.31 -8.32 -25.41
C ASN A 413 -20.29 -9.33 -26.57
N LEU A 414 -20.07 -10.66 -26.27
CA LEU A 414 -20.09 -11.72 -27.27
C LEU A 414 -21.50 -11.86 -27.89
N GLN A 415 -21.54 -12.09 -29.18
CA GLN A 415 -22.78 -12.34 -29.94
C GLN A 415 -22.84 -13.80 -30.41
N ALA A 416 -24.04 -14.26 -30.76
CA ALA A 416 -24.27 -15.62 -31.24
C ALA A 416 -23.46 -16.01 -32.48
N ASP A 417 -23.10 -15.02 -33.33
CA ASP A 417 -22.24 -15.18 -34.50
C ASP A 417 -20.74 -15.18 -34.20
N GLY A 418 -20.35 -15.15 -32.92
CA GLY A 418 -18.97 -15.12 -32.47
C GLY A 418 -18.33 -13.73 -32.49
N SER A 419 -18.99 -12.71 -33.00
CA SER A 419 -18.50 -11.35 -32.97
C SER A 419 -18.60 -10.73 -31.59
N VAL A 420 -17.82 -9.68 -31.30
CA VAL A 420 -17.85 -8.96 -30.03
C VAL A 420 -18.23 -7.50 -30.28
N LEU A 421 -19.29 -7.03 -29.64
CA LEU A 421 -19.71 -5.63 -29.76
C LEU A 421 -18.71 -4.70 -29.09
N VAL A 422 -18.47 -3.53 -29.73
CA VAL A 422 -17.65 -2.45 -29.16
C VAL A 422 -18.59 -1.36 -28.65
N PRO A 423 -18.71 -1.15 -27.33
CA PRO A 423 -19.49 -0.06 -26.76
C PRO A 423 -19.10 1.30 -27.36
N GLU A 424 -20.07 2.20 -27.46
CA GLU A 424 -19.91 3.50 -28.13
C GLU A 424 -18.69 4.27 -27.59
N VAL A 425 -18.49 4.25 -26.26
CA VAL A 425 -17.40 4.97 -25.58
C VAL A 425 -16.00 4.47 -25.99
N LEU A 426 -15.86 3.23 -26.47
CA LEU A 426 -14.57 2.66 -26.92
C LEU A 426 -14.34 2.83 -28.43
N ARG A 427 -15.37 3.09 -29.24
CA ARG A 427 -15.25 3.18 -30.71
C ARG A 427 -14.18 4.17 -31.17
N PRO A 428 -14.04 5.38 -30.56
CA PRO A 428 -12.96 6.33 -30.93
C PRO A 428 -11.56 5.73 -30.76
N TYR A 429 -11.34 4.92 -29.73
CA TYR A 429 -10.06 4.25 -29.46
C TYR A 429 -9.83 3.01 -30.32
N MET A 430 -10.91 2.45 -30.88
CA MET A 430 -10.90 1.30 -31.78
C MET A 430 -10.93 1.69 -33.29
N GLY A 431 -10.71 2.98 -33.60
CA GLY A 431 -10.76 3.48 -34.98
C GLY A 431 -12.14 3.43 -35.61
N GLY A 432 -13.19 3.63 -34.79
CA GLY A 432 -14.57 3.63 -35.21
C GLY A 432 -15.20 2.25 -35.38
N LYS A 433 -14.50 1.16 -35.04
CA LYS A 433 -15.09 -0.19 -35.11
C LYS A 433 -16.25 -0.31 -34.11
N GLU A 434 -17.40 -0.75 -34.61
CA GLU A 434 -18.58 -1.04 -33.79
C GLU A 434 -18.63 -2.49 -33.31
N ARG A 435 -17.86 -3.37 -33.98
CA ARG A 435 -17.82 -4.79 -33.75
C ARG A 435 -16.46 -5.37 -34.13
N LEU A 436 -15.98 -6.32 -33.34
CA LEU A 436 -14.88 -7.20 -33.72
C LEU A 436 -15.47 -8.43 -34.39
N VAL A 437 -14.91 -8.82 -35.53
CA VAL A 437 -15.35 -9.98 -36.29
C VAL A 437 -14.29 -11.08 -36.18
N PRO A 438 -14.66 -12.30 -35.77
CA PRO A 438 -13.71 -13.40 -35.66
C PRO A 438 -13.11 -13.74 -37.05
N LEU A 439 -11.89 -14.24 -37.04
CA LEU A 439 -11.20 -14.67 -38.26
C LEU A 439 -11.48 -16.15 -38.58
N HIS A 440 -11.90 -16.93 -37.56
CA HIS A 440 -12.18 -18.37 -37.64
C HIS A 440 -13.51 -18.75 -37.00
#